data_62891d0529a16dd5400d692e1440b0d9
#
_entry.id   62891d0529a16dd5400d692e1440b0d9
#
_cell.length_a   1.000
_cell.length_b   1.000
_cell.length_c   1.000
_cell.angle_alpha   90.00
_cell.angle_beta   90.00
_cell.angle_gamma   90.00
#
_symmetry.space_group_name_H-M   'P 1'
#
loop_
_entity.id
_entity.type
_entity.pdbx_description
1 polymer ?
#
loop_
_entity_poly.entity_id
_entity_poly.type
_entity_poly.pdbx_seq_one_letter_code
_entity_poly.pdbx_strand_id
1 'polypeptide(L)'
;MRNKVKATFEKRETLPIFHEHVGSKTIDEVVSVIRRWHMKHVGRGKKCLICYDYLKLTGETLSNHWAEHQAIGEKTDKLKRIAEEIDCPIFTAVQINRSGENSGRKGVKMTDDSSVIAQSDRLMWFCTFLAIFRLKTNEEKEQDKGKNEAGKFGTHKMIRLKGRYQGKDASGHTDGIERTMDDGTTEWQNNFINYQVENFQVTERGTLEDIIKESLYEDIPLDNDNSENEPRVF
;
A
#
# COMPACT_ATOMS: atom_id res chain seq x y z
N MET A 1 -28.97 -15.56 -0.41
CA MET A 1 -27.98 -14.80 -1.19
C MET A 1 -28.59 -13.57 -1.86
N ARG A 2 -29.68 -13.69 -2.63
CA ARG A 2 -30.35 -12.58 -3.36
C ARG A 2 -30.74 -11.39 -2.46
N ASN A 3 -31.25 -11.63 -1.26
CA ASN A 3 -31.68 -10.56 -0.32
C ASN A 3 -30.48 -9.79 0.27
N LYS A 4 -29.32 -10.45 0.50
CA LYS A 4 -28.11 -9.76 0.97
C LYS A 4 -27.54 -8.84 -0.12
N VAL A 5 -27.56 -9.30 -1.38
CA VAL A 5 -27.10 -8.50 -2.52
C VAL A 5 -28.00 -7.26 -2.67
N LYS A 6 -29.32 -7.43 -2.62
CA LYS A 6 -30.29 -6.32 -2.71
C LYS A 6 -30.05 -5.29 -1.60
N ALA A 7 -29.94 -5.73 -0.34
CA ALA A 7 -29.68 -4.85 0.79
C ALA A 7 -28.36 -4.09 0.67
N THR A 8 -27.33 -4.72 0.08
CA THR A 8 -26.04 -4.06 -0.20
C THR A 8 -26.19 -2.95 -1.26
N PHE A 9 -26.96 -3.20 -2.31
CA PHE A 9 -27.24 -2.17 -3.32
C PHE A 9 -28.05 -1.01 -2.77
N GLU A 10 -29.09 -1.27 -1.98
CA GLU A 10 -29.90 -0.24 -1.32
C GLU A 10 -29.03 0.61 -0.37
N LYS A 11 -28.13 -0.02 0.39
CA LYS A 11 -27.17 0.69 1.24
C LYS A 11 -26.20 1.56 0.42
N ARG A 12 -25.77 1.07 -0.76
CA ARG A 12 -24.88 1.82 -1.65
C ARG A 12 -25.52 3.14 -2.13
N GLU A 13 -26.82 3.15 -2.42
CA GLU A 13 -27.53 4.34 -2.89
C GLU A 13 -27.54 5.48 -1.85
N THR A 14 -27.37 5.13 -0.57
CA THR A 14 -27.30 6.11 0.53
C THR A 14 -25.88 6.63 0.80
N LEU A 15 -24.85 6.00 0.22
CA LEU A 15 -23.45 6.41 0.39
C LEU A 15 -23.07 7.43 -0.70
N PRO A 16 -22.24 8.43 -0.37
CA PRO A 16 -21.74 9.40 -1.34
C PRO A 16 -20.61 8.77 -2.22
N ILE A 17 -20.89 7.60 -2.81
CA ILE A 17 -19.99 6.86 -3.69
C ILE A 17 -20.56 6.90 -5.11
N PHE A 18 -19.78 7.47 -6.02
CA PHE A 18 -20.13 7.58 -7.42
C PHE A 18 -19.17 6.74 -8.26
N HIS A 19 -19.67 6.21 -9.34
CA HIS A 19 -18.87 5.44 -10.29
C HIS A 19 -19.08 6.00 -11.69
N GLU A 20 -17.97 6.30 -12.36
CA GLU A 20 -17.95 6.79 -13.72
C GLU A 20 -17.07 5.85 -14.58
N HIS A 21 -17.62 5.33 -15.67
CA HIS A 21 -16.88 4.48 -16.58
C HIS A 21 -16.12 5.35 -17.60
N VAL A 22 -14.80 5.31 -17.55
CA VAL A 22 -13.94 6.08 -18.46
C VAL A 22 -13.38 5.26 -19.62
N GLY A 23 -13.51 3.93 -19.56
CA GLY A 23 -13.20 3.00 -20.66
C GLY A 23 -11.84 3.23 -21.32
N SER A 24 -11.86 3.42 -22.64
CA SER A 24 -10.68 3.67 -23.47
C SER A 24 -10.37 5.16 -23.68
N LYS A 25 -10.86 6.03 -22.79
CA LYS A 25 -10.62 7.48 -22.89
C LYS A 25 -9.15 7.80 -22.72
N THR A 26 -8.71 8.81 -23.46
CA THR A 26 -7.38 9.41 -23.26
C THR A 26 -7.31 10.09 -21.89
N ILE A 27 -6.10 10.35 -21.41
CA ILE A 27 -5.95 11.03 -20.11
C ILE A 27 -6.56 12.44 -20.12
N ASP A 28 -6.56 13.15 -21.22
CA ASP A 28 -7.17 14.48 -21.33
C ASP A 28 -8.70 14.41 -21.21
N GLU A 29 -9.31 13.38 -21.79
CA GLU A 29 -10.73 13.12 -21.62
C GLU A 29 -11.06 12.72 -20.19
N VAL A 30 -10.22 11.90 -19.52
CA VAL A 30 -10.38 11.54 -18.11
C VAL A 30 -10.31 12.78 -17.23
N VAL A 31 -9.31 13.64 -17.42
CA VAL A 31 -9.18 14.94 -16.70
C VAL A 31 -10.44 15.79 -16.91
N SER A 32 -10.96 15.84 -18.14
CA SER A 32 -12.18 16.59 -18.45
C SER A 32 -13.42 16.00 -17.76
N VAL A 33 -13.51 14.67 -17.64
CA VAL A 33 -14.58 13.98 -16.89
C VAL A 33 -14.47 14.32 -15.41
N ILE A 34 -13.29 14.20 -14.81
CA ILE A 34 -13.05 14.54 -13.40
C ILE A 34 -13.47 15.97 -13.10
N ARG A 35 -13.03 16.94 -13.92
CA ARG A 35 -13.36 18.36 -13.74
C ARG A 35 -14.86 18.61 -13.78
N ARG A 36 -15.55 18.09 -14.81
CA ARG A 36 -17.01 18.25 -14.96
C ARG A 36 -17.77 17.59 -13.84
N TRP A 37 -17.37 16.38 -13.46
CA TRP A 37 -18.00 15.64 -12.37
C TRP A 37 -17.84 16.38 -11.04
N HIS A 38 -16.62 16.84 -10.71
CA HIS A 38 -16.35 17.60 -9.50
C HIS A 38 -17.19 18.89 -9.45
N MET A 39 -17.25 19.66 -10.54
CA MET A 39 -18.06 20.87 -10.59
C MET A 39 -19.56 20.61 -10.39
N LYS A 40 -20.06 19.50 -10.93
CA LYS A 40 -21.49 19.15 -10.88
C LYS A 40 -21.92 18.57 -9.53
N HIS A 41 -21.13 17.71 -8.94
CA HIS A 41 -21.54 16.89 -7.79
C HIS A 41 -20.88 17.30 -6.46
N VAL A 42 -19.68 17.84 -6.49
CA VAL A 42 -18.93 18.25 -5.30
C VAL A 42 -19.01 19.75 -5.09
N GLY A 43 -18.65 20.51 -6.11
CA GLY A 43 -18.63 21.96 -6.07
C GLY A 43 -17.35 22.56 -5.51
N ARG A 44 -17.17 23.86 -5.76
CA ARG A 44 -15.95 24.59 -5.42
C ARG A 44 -15.72 24.62 -3.90
N GLY A 45 -14.48 24.36 -3.48
CA GLY A 45 -14.08 24.39 -2.06
C GLY A 45 -14.48 23.18 -1.23
N LYS A 46 -15.20 22.22 -1.82
CA LYS A 46 -15.52 20.95 -1.16
C LYS A 46 -14.51 19.87 -1.55
N LYS A 47 -14.34 18.89 -0.67
CA LYS A 47 -13.36 17.80 -0.85
C LYS A 47 -14.04 16.50 -1.24
N CYS A 48 -13.38 15.73 -2.07
CA CYS A 48 -13.70 14.33 -2.36
C CYS A 48 -12.40 13.53 -2.54
N LEU A 49 -12.50 12.22 -2.47
CA LEU A 49 -11.44 11.31 -2.87
C LEU A 49 -11.78 10.75 -4.24
N ILE A 50 -10.86 10.84 -5.18
CA ILE A 50 -11.00 10.26 -6.50
C ILE A 50 -10.14 9.01 -6.58
N CYS A 51 -10.77 7.86 -6.90
CA CYS A 51 -10.06 6.61 -7.15
C CYS A 51 -10.04 6.36 -8.66
N TYR A 52 -8.87 6.43 -9.27
CA TYR A 52 -8.65 6.11 -10.68
C TYR A 52 -8.07 4.69 -10.80
N ASP A 53 -8.90 3.73 -11.16
CA ASP A 53 -8.55 2.32 -11.24
C ASP A 53 -8.37 1.91 -12.71
N TYR A 54 -7.19 1.68 -13.14
CA TYR A 54 -5.83 1.96 -12.66
C TYR A 54 -5.03 2.66 -13.78
N LEU A 55 -3.83 3.12 -13.48
CA LEU A 55 -2.98 3.81 -14.44
C LEU A 55 -2.37 2.82 -15.44
N LYS A 56 -2.85 2.83 -16.67
CA LYS A 56 -2.38 2.00 -17.78
C LYS A 56 -2.36 2.81 -19.08
N LEU A 57 -1.70 2.29 -20.10
CA LEU A 57 -1.81 2.83 -21.46
C LEU A 57 -3.16 2.45 -22.04
N THR A 58 -3.97 3.43 -22.39
CA THR A 58 -5.28 3.24 -23.01
C THR A 58 -5.48 4.27 -24.10
N GLY A 59 -5.88 3.83 -25.30
CA GLY A 59 -6.35 4.71 -26.38
C GLY A 59 -5.34 5.72 -26.93
N GLU A 60 -4.13 5.77 -26.39
CA GLU A 60 -3.09 6.65 -26.88
C GLU A 60 -2.25 5.91 -27.92
N THR A 61 -2.14 6.47 -29.10
CA THR A 61 -1.11 6.09 -30.06
C THR A 61 0.22 6.57 -29.49
N LEU A 62 1.05 5.64 -29.05
CA LEU A 62 2.45 5.97 -28.78
C LEU A 62 3.04 6.50 -30.07
N SER A 63 3.44 7.77 -30.10
CA SER A 63 4.25 8.26 -31.20
C SER A 63 5.51 7.39 -31.22
N ASN A 64 6.01 7.08 -32.42
CA ASN A 64 7.14 6.17 -32.65
C ASN A 64 8.43 6.47 -31.84
N HIS A 65 8.43 7.53 -31.04
CA HIS A 65 9.55 8.00 -30.21
C HIS A 65 9.27 7.99 -28.71
N TRP A 66 8.06 7.62 -28.25
CA TRP A 66 7.73 7.63 -26.84
C TRP A 66 7.78 6.22 -26.27
N ALA A 67 8.65 6.03 -25.29
CA ALA A 67 8.65 4.80 -24.52
C ALA A 67 7.45 4.77 -23.55
N GLU A 68 6.94 3.60 -23.23
CA GLU A 68 5.78 3.39 -22.35
C GLU A 68 5.88 4.14 -21.02
N HIS A 69 7.07 4.18 -20.41
CA HIS A 69 7.32 4.90 -19.18
C HIS A 69 7.12 6.41 -19.28
N GLN A 70 7.35 7.00 -20.46
CA GLN A 70 7.13 8.45 -20.69
C GLN A 70 5.63 8.75 -20.69
N ALA A 71 4.84 7.91 -21.34
CA ALA A 71 3.39 8.06 -21.40
C ALA A 71 2.73 7.90 -20.00
N ILE A 72 3.20 6.95 -19.20
CA ILE A 72 2.73 6.80 -17.81
C ILE A 72 3.12 8.03 -16.98
N GLY A 73 4.33 8.57 -17.18
CA GLY A 73 4.77 9.79 -16.51
C GLY A 73 3.91 11.00 -16.85
N GLU A 74 3.54 11.17 -18.12
CA GLU A 74 2.65 12.26 -18.55
C GLU A 74 1.25 12.12 -17.95
N LYS A 75 0.69 10.91 -17.94
CA LYS A 75 -0.60 10.66 -17.29
C LYS A 75 -0.58 11.03 -15.82
N THR A 76 0.50 10.66 -15.11
CA THR A 76 0.66 10.97 -13.69
C THR A 76 0.76 12.48 -13.46
N ASP A 77 1.50 13.21 -14.30
CA ASP A 77 1.58 14.68 -14.23
C ASP A 77 0.20 15.33 -14.43
N LYS A 78 -0.56 14.88 -15.44
CA LYS A 78 -1.90 15.41 -15.70
C LYS A 78 -2.89 15.12 -14.56
N LEU A 79 -2.83 13.91 -13.97
CA LEU A 79 -3.63 13.59 -12.77
C LEU A 79 -3.22 14.44 -11.58
N LYS A 80 -1.93 14.70 -11.39
CA LYS A 80 -1.46 15.60 -10.34
C LYS A 80 -1.98 17.02 -10.53
N ARG A 81 -1.88 17.57 -11.74
CA ARG A 81 -2.36 18.92 -12.04
C ARG A 81 -3.85 19.08 -11.79
N ILE A 82 -4.68 18.11 -12.20
CA ILE A 82 -6.14 18.19 -11.91
C ILE A 82 -6.41 18.03 -10.43
N ALA A 83 -5.66 17.19 -9.69
CA ALA A 83 -5.79 17.07 -8.24
C ALA A 83 -5.51 18.40 -7.52
N GLU A 84 -4.48 19.13 -7.96
CA GLU A 84 -4.13 20.45 -7.45
C GLU A 84 -5.18 21.51 -7.85
N GLU A 85 -5.69 21.48 -9.09
CA GLU A 85 -6.72 22.41 -9.59
C GLU A 85 -8.03 22.32 -8.78
N ILE A 86 -8.50 21.10 -8.49
CA ILE A 86 -9.75 20.88 -7.74
C ILE A 86 -9.53 20.75 -6.24
N ASP A 87 -8.28 20.78 -5.79
CA ASP A 87 -7.86 20.62 -4.39
C ASP A 87 -8.43 19.34 -3.75
N CYS A 88 -8.35 18.23 -4.48
CA CYS A 88 -8.83 16.91 -4.06
C CYS A 88 -7.79 15.83 -4.33
N PRO A 89 -7.55 14.88 -3.42
CA PRO A 89 -6.60 13.80 -3.64
C PRO A 89 -7.09 12.83 -4.71
N ILE A 90 -6.15 12.36 -5.53
CA ILE A 90 -6.39 11.25 -6.48
C ILE A 90 -5.56 10.06 -6.03
N PHE A 91 -6.21 8.95 -5.81
CA PHE A 91 -5.61 7.65 -5.56
C PHE A 91 -5.63 6.82 -6.85
N THR A 92 -4.51 6.23 -7.20
CA THR A 92 -4.42 5.32 -8.35
C THR A 92 -3.43 4.20 -8.06
N ALA A 93 -3.52 3.14 -8.85
CA ALA A 93 -2.57 2.03 -8.82
C ALA A 93 -1.86 1.91 -10.18
N VAL A 94 -0.71 1.29 -10.19
CA VAL A 94 0.02 0.88 -11.38
C VAL A 94 0.49 -0.56 -11.19
N GLN A 95 0.43 -1.36 -12.24
CA GLN A 95 0.94 -2.73 -12.17
C GLN A 95 2.47 -2.71 -12.16
N ILE A 96 3.03 -3.50 -11.26
CA ILE A 96 4.47 -3.76 -11.21
C ILE A 96 4.82 -4.72 -12.35
N ASN A 97 6.00 -4.54 -12.95
CA ASN A 97 6.46 -5.36 -14.06
C ASN A 97 6.66 -6.82 -13.62
N ARG A 98 6.36 -7.80 -14.51
CA ARG A 98 6.54 -9.24 -14.24
C ARG A 98 7.96 -9.66 -13.87
N SER A 99 8.96 -8.86 -14.16
CA SER A 99 10.34 -9.09 -13.68
C SER A 99 10.42 -9.05 -12.14
N GLY A 100 9.54 -8.26 -11.48
CA GLY A 100 9.38 -8.30 -10.02
C GLY A 100 8.71 -9.59 -9.52
N GLU A 101 7.78 -10.19 -10.29
CA GLU A 101 7.14 -11.47 -9.92
C GLU A 101 8.09 -12.67 -10.03
N ASN A 102 9.03 -12.66 -11.00
CA ASN A 102 10.01 -13.73 -11.17
C ASN A 102 11.07 -13.78 -10.06
N SER A 103 11.23 -12.68 -9.31
CA SER A 103 12.13 -12.63 -8.15
C SER A 103 11.66 -13.50 -6.98
N GLY A 104 10.38 -13.92 -6.95
CA GLY A 104 9.83 -14.83 -5.93
C GLY A 104 10.14 -16.31 -6.15
N ARG A 105 10.87 -16.70 -7.22
CA ARG A 105 11.31 -18.06 -7.42
C ARG A 105 12.67 -18.28 -6.75
N LYS A 106 12.73 -19.28 -5.88
CA LYS A 106 13.90 -19.77 -5.11
C LYS A 106 15.22 -18.99 -5.31
N GLY A 107 15.58 -18.22 -4.29
CA GLY A 107 16.92 -17.64 -4.16
C GLY A 107 17.12 -16.24 -4.74
N VAL A 108 16.09 -15.57 -5.26
CA VAL A 108 16.18 -14.16 -5.67
C VAL A 108 15.43 -13.31 -4.64
N LYS A 109 16.16 -12.51 -3.86
CA LYS A 109 15.55 -11.53 -2.95
C LYS A 109 14.68 -10.56 -3.77
N MET A 110 13.42 -10.43 -3.40
CA MET A 110 12.58 -9.37 -3.97
C MET A 110 13.13 -8.03 -3.50
N THR A 111 13.49 -7.19 -4.46
CA THR A 111 13.97 -5.84 -4.18
C THR A 111 12.75 -4.94 -3.97
N ASP A 112 12.51 -4.53 -2.73
CA ASP A 112 11.43 -3.61 -2.35
C ASP A 112 11.90 -2.15 -2.44
N ASP A 113 12.45 -1.77 -3.58
CA ASP A 113 12.92 -0.42 -3.84
C ASP A 113 12.29 0.19 -5.11
N SER A 114 12.65 1.41 -5.39
CA SER A 114 12.16 2.15 -6.57
C SER A 114 12.52 1.50 -7.90
N SER A 115 13.52 0.60 -7.94
CA SER A 115 13.94 -0.08 -9.18
C SER A 115 12.90 -1.08 -9.68
N VAL A 116 12.05 -1.61 -8.77
CA VAL A 116 10.94 -2.50 -9.12
C VAL A 116 9.84 -1.75 -9.89
N ILE A 117 9.75 -0.44 -9.70
CA ILE A 117 8.88 0.43 -10.48
C ILE A 117 9.62 0.90 -11.75
N ALA A 118 10.40 0.02 -12.33
CA ALA A 118 11.38 0.26 -13.41
C ALA A 118 10.85 0.99 -14.66
N GLN A 119 9.58 1.35 -14.68
CA GLN A 119 9.01 2.08 -15.80
C GLN A 119 8.93 3.58 -15.58
N SER A 120 9.23 4.12 -14.38
CA SER A 120 9.14 5.56 -14.29
C SER A 120 9.72 6.17 -13.02
N ASP A 121 10.94 6.66 -13.09
CA ASP A 121 11.43 7.72 -12.19
C ASP A 121 10.42 8.87 -12.09
N ARG A 122 9.63 9.08 -13.15
CA ARG A 122 8.60 10.10 -13.21
C ARG A 122 7.45 9.85 -12.23
N LEU A 123 7.08 8.58 -11.97
CA LEU A 123 6.11 8.27 -10.90
C LEU A 123 6.64 8.77 -9.55
N MET A 124 7.94 8.53 -9.29
CA MET A 124 8.59 9.05 -8.09
C MET A 124 8.59 10.59 -8.04
N TRP A 125 8.72 11.26 -9.17
CA TRP A 125 8.75 12.72 -9.19
C TRP A 125 7.37 13.35 -8.96
N PHE A 126 6.33 12.81 -9.58
CA PHE A 126 5.01 13.44 -9.58
C PHE A 126 4.12 13.03 -8.41
N CYS A 127 4.20 11.79 -7.90
CA CYS A 127 3.36 11.39 -6.77
C CYS A 127 3.82 12.02 -5.44
N THR A 128 2.87 12.28 -4.57
CA THR A 128 3.10 12.76 -3.20
C THR A 128 3.38 11.61 -2.26
N PHE A 129 2.71 10.49 -2.47
CA PHE A 129 2.86 9.24 -1.75
C PHE A 129 3.00 8.09 -2.74
N LEU A 130 3.92 7.18 -2.48
CA LEU A 130 4.12 5.97 -3.28
C LEU A 130 4.42 4.79 -2.36
N ALA A 131 3.72 3.69 -2.57
CA ALA A 131 3.96 2.45 -1.86
C ALA A 131 3.82 1.25 -2.79
N ILE A 132 4.55 0.18 -2.49
CA ILE A 132 4.36 -1.14 -3.08
C ILE A 132 3.44 -1.93 -2.16
N PHE A 133 2.37 -2.48 -2.71
CA PHE A 133 1.51 -3.44 -2.03
C PHE A 133 1.62 -4.78 -2.75
N ARG A 134 2.08 -5.81 -2.04
CA ARG A 134 2.34 -7.11 -2.64
C ARG A 134 2.13 -8.30 -1.71
N LEU A 135 1.97 -9.46 -2.30
CA LEU A 135 2.02 -10.73 -1.58
C LEU A 135 3.44 -10.95 -1.01
N LYS A 136 3.53 -11.47 0.20
CA LYS A 136 4.79 -11.94 0.80
C LYS A 136 5.25 -13.23 0.13
N THR A 137 6.57 -13.39 0.00
CA THR A 137 7.16 -14.67 -0.39
C THR A 137 6.95 -15.70 0.73
N ASN A 138 7.17 -16.97 0.45
CA ASN A 138 7.08 -18.00 1.49
C ASN A 138 8.16 -17.81 2.57
N GLU A 139 9.34 -17.38 2.18
CA GLU A 139 10.43 -17.04 3.09
C GLU A 139 10.05 -15.88 4.02
N GLU A 140 9.47 -14.81 3.46
CA GLU A 140 8.98 -13.68 4.26
C GLU A 140 7.83 -14.07 5.21
N LYS A 141 6.94 -14.98 4.79
CA LYS A 141 5.88 -15.48 5.67
C LYS A 141 6.43 -16.30 6.83
N GLU A 142 7.48 -17.08 6.59
CA GLU A 142 8.16 -17.82 7.66
C GLU A 142 8.91 -16.90 8.61
N GLN A 143 9.62 -15.90 8.09
CA GLN A 143 10.33 -14.90 8.90
C GLN A 143 9.39 -13.99 9.70
N ASP A 144 8.23 -13.66 9.13
CA ASP A 144 7.23 -12.81 9.78
C ASP A 144 6.19 -13.63 10.57
N LYS A 145 6.47 -14.87 10.83
CA LYS A 145 5.61 -15.78 11.57
C LYS A 145 5.68 -15.40 13.06
N GLY A 146 4.55 -15.03 13.61
CA GLY A 146 4.45 -14.88 15.06
C GLY A 146 4.73 -16.24 15.73
N LYS A 147 5.52 -16.26 16.80
CA LYS A 147 5.89 -17.50 17.49
C LYS A 147 4.66 -18.26 18.01
N ASN A 148 3.65 -17.52 18.43
CA ASN A 148 2.45 -18.10 19.07
C ASN A 148 1.27 -18.31 18.11
N GLU A 149 1.27 -17.67 16.93
CA GLU A 149 0.17 -17.72 15.98
C GLU A 149 0.67 -17.71 14.54
N ALA A 150 0.63 -18.86 13.88
CA ALA A 150 1.00 -18.97 12.48
C ALA A 150 0.14 -18.04 11.61
N GLY A 151 0.79 -17.16 10.83
CA GLY A 151 0.10 -16.21 9.97
C GLY A 151 -0.42 -14.94 10.64
N LYS A 152 -0.07 -14.66 11.91
CA LYS A 152 -0.46 -13.45 12.64
C LYS A 152 -0.25 -12.18 11.85
N PHE A 153 0.90 -12.03 11.20
CA PHE A 153 1.26 -10.87 10.39
C PHE A 153 0.79 -10.94 8.94
N GLY A 154 -0.17 -11.81 8.65
CA GLY A 154 -0.87 -11.84 7.38
C GLY A 154 -0.03 -12.25 6.16
N THR A 155 -0.65 -12.09 4.99
CA THR A 155 -0.15 -12.62 3.72
C THR A 155 0.47 -11.56 2.81
N HIS A 156 0.20 -10.29 3.03
CA HIS A 156 0.64 -9.17 2.20
C HIS A 156 1.44 -8.15 3.01
N LYS A 157 2.23 -7.35 2.33
CA LYS A 157 2.90 -6.20 2.92
C LYS A 157 2.80 -4.96 2.03
N MET A 158 2.78 -3.81 2.66
CA MET A 158 2.84 -2.51 2.02
C MET A 158 4.11 -1.79 2.45
N ILE A 159 4.96 -1.50 1.49
CA ILE A 159 6.24 -0.83 1.69
C ILE A 159 6.15 0.58 1.12
N ARG A 160 6.36 1.60 1.95
CA ARG A 160 6.39 2.98 1.52
C ARG A 160 7.72 3.30 0.84
N LEU A 161 7.68 3.75 -0.40
CA LEU A 161 8.84 4.19 -1.16
C LEU A 161 9.03 5.71 -1.12
N LYS A 162 7.93 6.45 -0.93
CA LYS A 162 7.94 7.91 -0.90
C LYS A 162 6.79 8.48 -0.07
N GLY A 163 7.10 9.53 0.70
CA GLY A 163 6.13 10.38 1.37
C GLY A 163 6.65 11.82 1.37
N ARG A 164 6.19 12.67 0.45
CA ARG A 164 6.78 14.00 0.18
C ARG A 164 6.71 14.95 1.38
N TYR A 165 5.63 14.91 2.16
CA TYR A 165 5.38 15.82 3.27
C TYR A 165 5.45 15.15 4.65
N GLN A 166 5.74 13.87 4.69
CA GLN A 166 5.75 13.10 5.93
C GLN A 166 7.16 12.84 6.48
N GLY A 167 8.20 13.33 5.79
CA GLY A 167 9.60 13.18 6.15
C GLY A 167 10.05 11.72 6.15
N LYS A 168 10.22 11.18 7.34
CA LYS A 168 10.66 9.81 7.58
C LYS A 168 9.59 8.77 7.26
N ASP A 169 9.90 7.50 7.36
CA ASP A 169 8.93 6.42 7.23
C ASP A 169 7.81 6.50 8.29
N ALA A 170 6.83 5.58 8.26
CA ALA A 170 5.69 5.60 9.17
C ALA A 170 6.09 5.53 10.66
N SER A 171 7.25 4.94 10.97
CA SER A 171 7.80 4.84 12.33
C SER A 171 8.75 6.00 12.72
N GLY A 172 9.07 6.89 11.79
CA GLY A 172 9.99 8.00 12.01
C GLY A 172 11.47 7.66 11.77
N HIS A 173 11.79 6.44 11.33
CA HIS A 173 13.15 6.02 11.00
C HIS A 173 13.52 6.49 9.58
N THR A 174 14.76 6.96 9.42
CA THR A 174 15.29 7.39 8.11
C THR A 174 15.93 6.25 7.34
N ASP A 175 16.61 5.36 8.04
CA ASP A 175 17.50 4.35 7.48
C ASP A 175 16.94 2.94 7.61
N GLY A 176 15.67 2.82 8.00
CA GLY A 176 15.02 1.56 8.28
C GLY A 176 15.17 1.11 9.74
N ILE A 177 14.82 -0.14 9.99
CA ILE A 177 14.88 -0.81 11.29
C ILE A 177 15.84 -1.99 11.17
N GLU A 178 16.69 -2.14 12.16
CA GLU A 178 17.58 -3.29 12.29
C GLU A 178 16.77 -4.54 12.69
N ARG A 179 16.93 -5.61 11.94
CA ARG A 179 16.28 -6.89 12.19
C ARG A 179 17.31 -8.00 12.26
N THR A 180 17.30 -8.77 13.34
CA THR A 180 18.06 -10.02 13.43
C THR A 180 17.25 -11.14 12.76
N MET A 181 17.88 -11.84 11.85
CA MET A 181 17.29 -12.96 11.11
C MET A 181 17.49 -14.27 11.89
N ASP A 182 16.75 -15.33 11.52
CA ASP A 182 16.83 -16.64 12.20
C ASP A 182 18.23 -17.28 12.15
N ASP A 183 19.06 -16.91 11.14
CA ASP A 183 20.45 -17.35 11.00
C ASP A 183 21.46 -16.54 11.85
N GLY A 184 20.96 -15.57 12.64
CA GLY A 184 21.77 -14.67 13.46
C GLY A 184 22.36 -13.48 12.71
N THR A 185 22.11 -13.35 11.41
CA THR A 185 22.53 -12.16 10.64
C THR A 185 21.62 -10.99 10.93
N THR A 186 22.15 -9.77 10.79
CA THR A 186 21.40 -8.55 10.97
C THR A 186 21.23 -7.82 9.64
N GLU A 187 20.01 -7.46 9.31
CA GLU A 187 19.66 -6.70 8.11
C GLU A 187 18.89 -5.41 8.46
N TRP A 188 19.17 -4.35 7.71
CA TRP A 188 18.38 -3.12 7.77
C TRP A 188 17.22 -3.22 6.79
N GLN A 189 16.00 -3.07 7.28
CA GLN A 189 14.79 -3.17 6.46
C GLN A 189 13.93 -1.93 6.65
N ASN A 190 13.31 -1.45 5.57
CA ASN A 190 12.31 -0.39 5.67
C ASN A 190 11.11 -0.90 6.46
N ASN A 191 10.62 -0.08 7.40
CA ASN A 191 9.41 -0.43 8.13
C ASN A 191 8.24 -0.54 7.16
N PHE A 192 7.57 -1.69 7.16
CA PHE A 192 6.43 -1.99 6.31
C PHE A 192 5.20 -2.33 7.15
N ILE A 193 4.04 -2.19 6.55
CA ILE A 193 2.77 -2.55 7.19
C ILE A 193 2.32 -3.91 6.65
N ASN A 194 1.93 -4.79 7.55
CA ASN A 194 1.43 -6.12 7.25
C ASN A 194 -0.08 -6.12 7.06
N TYR A 195 -0.56 -6.92 6.12
CA TYR A 195 -1.98 -7.07 5.83
C TYR A 195 -2.37 -8.53 5.63
N GLN A 196 -3.55 -8.88 6.14
CA GLN A 196 -4.28 -10.07 5.73
C GLN A 196 -5.27 -9.68 4.63
N VAL A 197 -5.22 -10.39 3.51
CA VAL A 197 -6.16 -10.21 2.40
C VAL A 197 -6.92 -11.52 2.22
N GLU A 198 -8.21 -11.49 2.53
CA GLU A 198 -9.10 -12.64 2.39
C GLU A 198 -10.55 -12.18 2.23
N ASN A 199 -11.36 -12.94 1.50
CA ASN A 199 -12.80 -12.66 1.33
C ASN A 199 -13.11 -11.22 0.92
N PHE A 200 -12.30 -10.61 0.04
CA PHE A 200 -12.37 -9.20 -0.39
C PHE A 200 -12.18 -8.18 0.75
N GLN A 201 -11.62 -8.59 1.86
CA GLN A 201 -11.26 -7.70 2.97
C GLN A 201 -9.74 -7.59 3.07
N VAL A 202 -9.29 -6.38 3.39
CA VAL A 202 -7.90 -6.06 3.67
C VAL A 202 -7.83 -5.60 5.12
N THR A 203 -7.17 -6.38 5.96
CA THR A 203 -7.06 -6.11 7.41
C THR A 203 -5.61 -5.88 7.76
N GLU A 204 -5.31 -4.75 8.40
CA GLU A 204 -3.97 -4.45 8.92
C GLU A 204 -3.60 -5.40 10.06
N ARG A 205 -2.34 -5.85 10.06
CA ARG A 205 -1.78 -6.84 11.00
C ARG A 205 -0.50 -6.37 11.68
N GLY A 206 -0.33 -5.07 11.82
CA GLY A 206 0.84 -4.46 12.44
C GLY A 206 2.00 -4.20 11.47
N THR A 207 3.10 -3.75 12.01
CA THR A 207 4.28 -3.30 11.27
C THR A 207 5.46 -4.25 11.44
N LEU A 208 6.57 -4.00 10.74
CA LEU A 208 7.84 -4.69 10.99
C LEU A 208 8.31 -4.47 12.43
N GLU A 209 8.12 -3.27 12.97
CA GLU A 209 8.47 -2.95 14.35
C GLU A 209 7.70 -3.81 15.36
N ASP A 210 6.42 -4.12 15.08
CA ASP A 210 5.62 -5.00 15.92
C ASP A 210 6.13 -6.45 15.88
N ILE A 211 6.61 -6.92 14.71
CA ILE A 211 7.25 -8.23 14.59
C ILE A 211 8.52 -8.30 15.47
N ILE A 212 9.36 -7.27 15.37
CA ILE A 212 10.62 -7.22 16.12
C ILE A 212 10.34 -7.14 17.63
N LYS A 213 9.40 -6.31 18.06
CA LYS A 213 9.00 -6.23 19.47
C LYS A 213 8.52 -7.58 19.99
N GLU A 214 7.67 -8.27 19.24
CA GLU A 214 7.19 -9.59 19.66
C GLU A 214 8.33 -10.60 19.82
N SER A 215 9.33 -10.55 18.93
CA SER A 215 10.50 -11.44 19.05
C SER A 215 11.36 -11.15 20.28
N LEU A 216 11.45 -9.89 20.72
CA LEU A 216 12.25 -9.46 21.86
C LEU A 216 11.58 -9.73 23.23
N TYR A 217 10.26 -9.59 23.31
CA TYR A 217 9.56 -9.73 24.60
C TYR A 217 9.44 -11.19 25.08
N GLU A 218 9.64 -12.17 24.20
CA GLU A 218 9.57 -13.58 24.55
C GLU A 218 10.85 -14.16 25.16
N ASP A 219 11.96 -13.42 25.08
CA ASP A 219 13.23 -13.83 25.72
C ASP A 219 13.35 -13.41 27.19
N ILE A 220 12.35 -12.71 27.73
CA ILE A 220 12.27 -12.39 29.16
C ILE A 220 11.44 -13.49 29.81
N PRO A 221 12.03 -14.43 30.59
CA PRO A 221 11.28 -15.38 31.39
C PRO A 221 10.36 -14.59 32.31
N LEU A 222 9.06 -14.88 32.29
CA LEU A 222 8.18 -14.41 33.35
C LEU A 222 8.69 -15.07 34.64
N ASP A 223 9.42 -14.32 35.45
CA ASP A 223 9.69 -14.71 36.81
C ASP A 223 8.32 -14.95 37.48
N ASN A 224 7.98 -16.23 37.58
CA ASN A 224 6.89 -16.67 38.44
C ASN A 224 7.32 -16.46 39.89
N ASP A 225 7.36 -15.21 40.32
CA ASP A 225 7.52 -14.87 41.72
C ASP A 225 6.18 -15.09 42.41
N ASN A 226 5.81 -16.40 42.52
CA ASN A 226 4.85 -16.88 43.50
C ASN A 226 5.52 -16.81 44.88
N SER A 227 5.87 -15.62 45.37
CA SER A 227 6.05 -15.41 46.78
C SER A 227 4.68 -15.35 47.43
N GLU A 228 4.26 -16.51 47.94
CA GLU A 228 3.18 -16.67 48.92
C GLU A 228 3.35 -15.65 50.04
N ASN A 229 2.59 -14.57 50.01
CA ASN A 229 2.38 -13.71 51.15
C ASN A 229 1.41 -14.41 52.10
N GLU A 230 1.93 -15.18 53.05
CA GLU A 230 1.20 -15.59 54.24
C GLU A 230 0.72 -14.32 55.00
N PRO A 231 -0.52 -14.24 55.45
CA PRO A 231 -1.00 -13.14 56.25
C PRO A 231 -0.37 -13.22 57.64
N ARG A 232 0.48 -12.25 58.01
CA ARG A 232 0.89 -12.08 59.42
C ARG A 232 -0.29 -11.60 60.23
N VAL A 233 -0.76 -12.49 61.09
CA VAL A 233 -1.67 -12.17 62.21
C VAL A 233 -0.89 -11.40 63.27
N PHE A 234 -1.38 -10.22 63.60
CA PHE A 234 -1.23 -9.55 64.90
C PHE A 234 -2.54 -8.83 65.24
#